data_f89c3b65c487626846ab39850bfd5140
#
_entry.id   f89c3b65c487626846ab39850bfd5140
#
_cell.length_a   1.000
_cell.length_b   1.000
_cell.length_c   1.000
_cell.angle_alpha   90.00
_cell.angle_beta   90.00
_cell.angle_gamma   90.00
#
_symmetry.space_group_name_H-M   'P 1'
#
loop_
_entity.id
_entity.type
_entity.pdbx_description
1 polymer ?
#
loop_
_entity_poly.entity_id
_entity_poly.type
_entity_poly.pdbx_seq_one_letter_code
_entity_poly.pdbx_strand_id
1 'polypeptide(L)'
;MRLNQFAIALGCLSVAAAAVADTNDRHFPAPSTLSAEMTEAVNAPTPDLWLSKAQTAAEVHALAADYAKNAGQAYRQAAHDLGVKVEEIQMAGVSAFVLTPKNLKKAHKDKVIFYIHGGGYILGHGVSCIGEAIPMAAQNGYKVICVDYRMAPEYPFPAAIDDAFAVYREVVKNYGAKNVAVFGSSTGGAMTLVLALQAHAAGFEMPAALIAGSPWSDMDKIGDSYQVNEGVDNILGTYDRLIKTAARLYANGHNLKDPFISPVYASDSALKAFPPTLLLSGTRDLFLSNTARMHTRLLLNKVQSELIVYEALSHVQYYLNPKAPETQQHYRLLAEFLDRIWEK
;
A
#
# COMPACT_ATOMS: atom_id res chain seq x y z
N MET A 1 -12.25 18.26 -25.32
CA MET A 1 -11.26 18.94 -24.48
C MET A 1 -10.12 17.95 -24.25
N ARG A 2 -8.91 18.31 -24.64
CA ARG A 2 -7.78 17.37 -24.80
C ARG A 2 -7.26 16.93 -23.42
N LEU A 3 -7.44 15.68 -23.05
CA LEU A 3 -6.73 15.00 -21.96
C LEU A 3 -5.36 14.52 -22.50
N ASN A 4 -4.40 15.41 -22.47
CA ASN A 4 -3.02 15.09 -22.84
C ASN A 4 -2.19 14.89 -21.54
N GLN A 5 -1.50 13.76 -21.49
CA GLN A 5 -0.29 13.46 -20.76
C GLN A 5 -0.39 13.42 -19.23
N PHE A 6 -0.69 12.27 -18.67
CA PHE A 6 -0.24 11.89 -17.32
C PHE A 6 0.17 10.42 -17.32
N ALA A 7 1.40 10.16 -17.73
CA ALA A 7 2.13 9.06 -17.15
C ALA A 7 2.57 9.56 -15.77
N ILE A 8 2.12 8.94 -14.67
CA ILE A 8 2.82 9.07 -13.41
C ILE A 8 4.17 8.41 -13.69
N ALA A 9 5.16 9.23 -14.02
CA ALA A 9 6.50 8.76 -14.22
C ALA A 9 6.99 8.24 -12.86
N LEU A 10 6.97 6.91 -12.68
CA LEU A 10 8.08 6.32 -11.95
C LEU A 10 9.30 6.76 -12.75
N GLY A 11 10.02 7.77 -12.24
CA GLY A 11 11.14 8.36 -12.94
C GLY A 11 12.12 7.26 -13.33
N CYS A 12 12.12 6.90 -14.60
CA CYS A 12 13.22 6.19 -15.22
C CYS A 12 14.43 7.13 -15.23
N LEU A 13 15.21 7.10 -14.17
CA LEU A 13 16.58 7.57 -14.21
C LEU A 13 17.38 6.53 -14.98
N SER A 14 17.60 6.77 -16.25
CA SER A 14 18.57 6.04 -17.05
C SER A 14 19.98 6.41 -16.58
N VAL A 15 20.45 5.73 -15.55
CA VAL A 15 21.89 5.58 -15.31
C VAL A 15 22.29 4.30 -16.05
N ALA A 16 23.04 4.47 -17.14
CA ALA A 16 23.67 3.35 -17.85
C ALA A 16 24.67 2.66 -16.92
N ALA A 17 24.22 1.66 -16.19
CA ALA A 17 25.06 0.71 -15.48
C ALA A 17 24.93 -0.64 -16.18
N ALA A 18 26.07 -1.23 -16.50
CA ALA A 18 26.17 -2.52 -17.17
C ALA A 18 25.29 -3.57 -16.45
N ALA A 19 24.30 -4.10 -17.15
CA ALA A 19 23.43 -5.15 -16.68
C ALA A 19 24.28 -6.39 -16.35
N VAL A 20 24.34 -6.73 -15.08
CA VAL A 20 24.69 -8.09 -14.67
C VAL A 20 23.40 -8.89 -14.79
N ALA A 21 23.29 -9.62 -15.89
CA ALA A 21 22.25 -10.60 -16.10
C ALA A 21 22.43 -11.74 -15.11
N ASP A 22 21.69 -11.68 -13.99
CA ASP A 22 21.54 -12.81 -13.07
C ASP A 22 20.19 -12.71 -12.33
N THR A 23 19.14 -12.48 -13.11
CA THR A 23 17.77 -12.74 -12.71
C THR A 23 17.22 -13.76 -13.71
N ASN A 24 16.59 -14.82 -13.19
CA ASN A 24 15.70 -15.67 -13.98
C ASN A 24 14.54 -14.78 -14.47
N ASP A 25 14.79 -14.01 -15.52
CA ASP A 25 13.79 -13.15 -16.15
C ASP A 25 12.77 -14.04 -16.85
N ARG A 26 11.77 -14.47 -16.06
CA ARG A 26 10.70 -15.35 -16.51
C ARG A 26 9.61 -14.48 -17.10
N HIS A 27 9.68 -14.28 -18.39
CA HIS A 27 8.67 -13.51 -19.10
C HIS A 27 7.45 -14.38 -19.45
N PHE A 28 6.27 -13.99 -18.96
CA PHE A 28 4.99 -14.56 -19.38
C PHE A 28 4.26 -13.53 -20.29
N PRO A 29 3.68 -13.97 -21.42
CA PRO A 29 2.92 -13.07 -22.27
C PRO A 29 1.75 -12.45 -21.48
N ALA A 30 1.43 -11.20 -21.79
CA ALA A 30 0.25 -10.55 -21.25
C ALA A 30 -1.02 -11.24 -21.78
N PRO A 31 -2.02 -11.54 -20.93
CA PRO A 31 -3.31 -12.06 -21.41
C PRO A 31 -3.98 -11.08 -22.35
N SER A 32 -4.67 -11.62 -23.36
CA SER A 32 -5.43 -10.82 -24.32
C SER A 32 -6.66 -10.07 -23.74
N THR A 33 -6.96 -10.33 -22.47
CA THR A 33 -8.04 -9.70 -21.70
C THR A 33 -7.66 -8.34 -21.12
N LEU A 34 -6.36 -7.99 -21.10
CA LEU A 34 -5.89 -6.71 -20.59
C LEU A 34 -6.06 -5.60 -21.65
N SER A 35 -6.28 -4.37 -21.16
CA SER A 35 -6.20 -3.18 -22.01
C SER A 35 -4.79 -2.98 -22.57
N ALA A 36 -4.66 -2.15 -23.61
CA ALA A 36 -3.35 -1.81 -24.18
C ALA A 36 -2.45 -1.13 -23.14
N GLU A 37 -3.02 -0.23 -22.33
CA GLU A 37 -2.32 0.50 -21.28
C GLU A 37 -1.81 -0.43 -20.17
N MET A 38 -2.61 -1.44 -19.79
CA MET A 38 -2.19 -2.41 -18.77
C MET A 38 -1.23 -3.44 -19.37
N THR A 39 -1.39 -3.83 -20.62
CA THR A 39 -0.43 -4.68 -21.34
C THR A 39 0.96 -4.06 -21.40
N GLU A 40 1.05 -2.75 -21.68
CA GLU A 40 2.31 -2.00 -21.61
C GLU A 40 2.93 -2.05 -20.21
N ALA A 41 2.12 -1.82 -19.16
CA ALA A 41 2.57 -1.83 -17.78
C ALA A 41 3.06 -3.22 -17.33
N VAL A 42 2.37 -4.29 -17.71
CA VAL A 42 2.74 -5.68 -17.36
C VAL A 42 4.01 -6.13 -18.07
N ASN A 43 4.29 -5.59 -19.25
CA ASN A 43 5.51 -5.89 -20.01
C ASN A 43 6.68 -4.93 -19.73
N ALA A 44 6.48 -3.93 -18.89
CA ALA A 44 7.54 -3.00 -18.51
C ALA A 44 8.64 -3.70 -17.68
N PRO A 45 9.92 -3.28 -17.78
CA PRO A 45 10.99 -3.83 -16.96
C PRO A 45 10.78 -3.48 -15.49
N THR A 46 11.30 -4.33 -14.60
CA THR A 46 11.31 -4.06 -13.15
C THR A 46 12.11 -2.79 -12.86
N PRO A 47 11.58 -1.85 -12.03
CA PRO A 47 12.31 -0.65 -11.66
C PRO A 47 13.62 -0.96 -10.92
N ASP A 48 14.69 -0.26 -11.26
CA ASP A 48 16.02 -0.41 -10.66
C ASP A 48 15.99 -0.24 -9.13
N LEU A 49 15.08 0.57 -8.62
CA LEU A 49 14.91 0.83 -7.19
C LEU A 49 14.78 -0.48 -6.40
N TRP A 50 13.84 -1.36 -6.77
CA TRP A 50 13.59 -2.61 -6.04
C TRP A 50 14.66 -3.69 -6.32
N LEU A 51 15.39 -3.57 -7.43
CA LEU A 51 16.53 -4.41 -7.78
C LEU A 51 17.85 -3.94 -7.12
N SER A 52 17.81 -2.83 -6.39
CA SER A 52 18.97 -2.27 -5.69
C SER A 52 19.61 -3.30 -4.75
N LYS A 53 20.95 -3.29 -4.74
CA LYS A 53 21.79 -4.10 -3.84
C LYS A 53 22.13 -3.37 -2.53
N ALA A 54 21.44 -2.26 -2.22
CA ALA A 54 21.67 -1.51 -0.98
C ALA A 54 21.49 -2.43 0.24
N GLN A 55 22.47 -2.39 1.15
CA GLN A 55 22.54 -3.27 2.33
C GLN A 55 22.67 -2.48 3.62
N THR A 56 23.26 -1.29 3.54
CA THR A 56 23.53 -0.42 4.69
C THR A 56 22.42 0.61 4.88
N ALA A 57 22.29 1.11 6.11
CA ALA A 57 21.38 2.21 6.43
C ALA A 57 21.65 3.44 5.56
N ALA A 58 22.92 3.80 5.34
CA ALA A 58 23.30 4.97 4.55
C ALA A 58 22.88 4.85 3.08
N GLU A 59 23.05 3.67 2.47
CA GLU A 59 22.63 3.42 1.08
C GLU A 59 21.11 3.48 0.94
N VAL A 60 20.38 2.89 1.89
CA VAL A 60 18.91 2.94 1.91
C VAL A 60 18.42 4.36 2.12
N HIS A 61 19.05 5.13 3.01
CA HIS A 61 18.71 6.53 3.23
C HIS A 61 18.87 7.39 1.95
N ALA A 62 19.96 7.18 1.20
CA ALA A 62 20.17 7.86 -0.08
C ALA A 62 19.07 7.53 -1.11
N LEU A 63 18.70 6.25 -1.24
CA LEU A 63 17.58 5.84 -2.11
C LEU A 63 16.25 6.45 -1.67
N ALA A 64 15.97 6.47 -0.36
CA ALA A 64 14.75 7.03 0.20
C ALA A 64 14.63 8.54 -0.06
N ALA A 65 15.72 9.28 0.10
CA ALA A 65 15.76 10.72 -0.16
C ALA A 65 15.51 11.05 -1.64
N ASP A 66 16.13 10.31 -2.55
CA ASP A 66 15.92 10.49 -3.99
C ASP A 66 14.48 10.12 -4.40
N TYR A 67 13.94 9.02 -3.88
CA TYR A 67 12.55 8.64 -4.09
C TYR A 67 11.59 9.73 -3.58
N ALA A 68 11.75 10.19 -2.34
CA ALA A 68 10.88 11.18 -1.73
C ALA A 68 10.84 12.49 -2.53
N LYS A 69 12.01 12.94 -3.02
CA LYS A 69 12.12 14.15 -3.86
C LYS A 69 11.36 14.00 -5.17
N ASN A 70 11.62 12.91 -5.91
CA ASN A 70 11.07 12.71 -7.26
C ASN A 70 9.57 12.35 -7.22
N ALA A 71 9.18 11.41 -6.38
CA ALA A 71 7.78 11.01 -6.22
C ALA A 71 6.94 12.15 -5.60
N GLY A 72 7.48 12.86 -4.61
CA GLY A 72 6.78 13.94 -3.95
C GLY A 72 6.40 15.08 -4.90
N GLN A 73 7.30 15.46 -5.82
CA GLN A 73 7.01 16.46 -6.85
C GLN A 73 5.93 15.97 -7.82
N ALA A 74 6.06 14.73 -8.31
CA ALA A 74 5.11 14.14 -9.25
C ALA A 74 3.71 14.03 -8.63
N TYR A 75 3.61 13.62 -7.35
CA TYR A 75 2.33 13.45 -6.67
C TYR A 75 1.65 14.79 -6.34
N ARG A 76 2.40 15.84 -5.98
CA ARG A 76 1.82 17.19 -5.85
C ARG A 76 1.21 17.65 -7.17
N GLN A 77 1.90 17.45 -8.29
CA GLN A 77 1.39 17.80 -9.61
C GLN A 77 0.14 16.97 -9.95
N ALA A 78 0.17 15.66 -9.74
CA ALA A 78 -0.97 14.78 -9.99
C ALA A 78 -2.20 15.17 -9.14
N ALA A 79 -2.00 15.50 -7.87
CA ALA A 79 -3.07 15.97 -7.00
C ALA A 79 -3.69 17.27 -7.53
N HIS A 80 -2.86 18.25 -7.91
CA HIS A 80 -3.32 19.51 -8.51
C HIS A 80 -4.17 19.26 -9.77
N ASP A 81 -3.68 18.43 -10.68
CA ASP A 81 -4.32 18.18 -11.97
C ASP A 81 -5.63 17.40 -11.84
N LEU A 82 -5.73 16.56 -10.81
CA LEU A 82 -6.95 15.84 -10.48
C LEU A 82 -7.90 16.63 -9.56
N GLY A 83 -7.57 17.88 -9.22
CA GLY A 83 -8.40 18.74 -8.39
C GLY A 83 -8.49 18.26 -6.94
N VAL A 84 -7.41 17.71 -6.40
CA VAL A 84 -7.28 17.32 -5.00
C VAL A 84 -6.43 18.35 -4.26
N LYS A 85 -7.00 19.01 -3.27
CA LYS A 85 -6.28 19.89 -2.35
C LYS A 85 -5.49 19.03 -1.37
N VAL A 86 -4.20 19.31 -1.21
CA VAL A 86 -3.31 18.64 -0.27
C VAL A 86 -2.85 19.62 0.80
N GLU A 87 -3.12 19.30 2.05
CA GLU A 87 -2.75 20.13 3.22
C GLU A 87 -1.89 19.29 4.16
N GLU A 88 -0.73 19.78 4.51
CA GLU A 88 0.12 19.17 5.54
C GLU A 88 -0.35 19.63 6.92
N ILE A 89 -0.47 18.69 7.85
CA ILE A 89 -0.91 18.93 9.22
C ILE A 89 -0.05 18.14 10.21
N GLN A 90 -0.17 18.51 11.49
CA GLN A 90 0.32 17.67 12.59
C GLN A 90 -0.88 17.04 13.32
N MET A 91 -0.83 15.73 13.55
CA MET A 91 -1.87 14.99 14.25
C MET A 91 -1.23 14.02 15.25
N ALA A 92 -1.54 14.16 16.52
CA ALA A 92 -0.88 13.41 17.60
C ALA A 92 0.67 13.54 17.62
N GLY A 93 1.21 14.67 17.14
CA GLY A 93 2.67 14.87 17.04
C GLY A 93 3.32 14.21 15.82
N VAL A 94 2.54 13.60 14.94
CA VAL A 94 2.98 12.95 13.70
C VAL A 94 2.56 13.81 12.51
N SER A 95 3.44 13.93 11.50
CA SER A 95 3.10 14.58 10.23
C SER A 95 2.03 13.77 9.48
N ALA A 96 1.09 14.46 8.87
CA ALA A 96 0.05 13.85 8.06
C ALA A 96 -0.39 14.80 6.94
N PHE A 97 -1.02 14.24 5.90
CA PHE A 97 -1.54 15.02 4.78
C PHE A 97 -3.05 14.79 4.64
N VAL A 98 -3.81 15.87 4.56
CA VAL A 98 -5.24 15.82 4.29
C VAL A 98 -5.48 16.08 2.81
N LEU A 99 -6.09 15.12 2.14
CA LEU A 99 -6.48 15.19 0.74
C LEU A 99 -7.97 15.45 0.67
N THR A 100 -8.34 16.62 0.14
CA THR A 100 -9.76 17.00 -0.04
C THR A 100 -10.03 17.12 -1.54
N PRO A 101 -10.85 16.24 -2.13
CA PRO A 101 -11.18 16.31 -3.54
C PRO A 101 -12.18 17.44 -3.82
N LYS A 102 -12.06 18.08 -4.99
CA LYS A 102 -13.01 19.10 -5.45
C LYS A 102 -14.44 18.56 -5.56
N ASN A 103 -14.58 17.28 -5.88
CA ASN A 103 -15.85 16.57 -6.05
C ASN A 103 -16.23 15.73 -4.81
N LEU A 104 -15.92 16.20 -3.59
CA LEU A 104 -16.32 15.52 -2.36
C LEU A 104 -17.83 15.22 -2.41
N LYS A 105 -18.19 13.94 -2.37
CA LYS A 105 -19.58 13.53 -2.46
C LYS A 105 -20.32 13.90 -1.17
N LYS A 106 -21.56 14.41 -1.31
CA LYS A 106 -22.39 14.78 -0.16
C LYS A 106 -22.60 13.61 0.82
N ALA A 107 -22.73 12.38 0.31
CA ALA A 107 -22.84 11.16 1.12
C ALA A 107 -21.56 10.84 1.91
N HIS A 108 -20.42 11.37 1.48
CA HIS A 108 -19.12 11.10 2.09
C HIS A 108 -18.61 12.25 2.98
N LYS A 109 -19.41 13.30 3.20
CA LYS A 109 -18.95 14.50 3.94
C LYS A 109 -18.43 14.22 5.34
N ASP A 110 -19.02 13.21 6.01
CA ASP A 110 -18.68 12.77 7.36
C ASP A 110 -17.84 11.48 7.37
N LYS A 111 -17.45 10.97 6.19
CA LYS A 111 -16.64 9.78 6.01
C LYS A 111 -15.19 10.17 5.71
N VAL A 112 -14.27 9.37 6.18
CA VAL A 112 -12.84 9.57 5.94
C VAL A 112 -12.13 8.25 5.70
N ILE A 113 -11.20 8.26 4.76
CA ILE A 113 -10.25 7.18 4.57
C ILE A 113 -8.98 7.54 5.32
N PHE A 114 -8.60 6.73 6.30
CA PHE A 114 -7.29 6.80 6.92
C PHE A 114 -6.33 5.94 6.09
N TYR A 115 -5.40 6.59 5.41
CA TYR A 115 -4.50 5.94 4.48
C TYR A 115 -3.10 5.77 5.08
N ILE A 116 -2.56 4.56 4.97
CA ILE A 116 -1.23 4.18 5.40
C ILE A 116 -0.43 3.76 4.17
N HIS A 117 0.62 4.52 3.84
CA HIS A 117 1.39 4.29 2.62
C HIS A 117 2.27 3.04 2.68
N GLY A 118 2.58 2.49 1.49
CA GLY A 118 3.57 1.44 1.30
C GLY A 118 5.00 1.96 1.26
N GLY A 119 5.93 1.15 0.73
CA GLY A 119 7.33 1.53 0.52
C GLY A 119 8.33 0.76 1.38
N GLY A 120 8.00 -0.45 1.82
CA GLY A 120 8.94 -1.32 2.54
C GLY A 120 9.35 -0.81 3.92
N TYR A 121 8.61 0.11 4.53
CA TYR A 121 8.98 0.85 5.75
C TYR A 121 10.22 1.74 5.61
N ILE A 122 10.73 1.93 4.40
CA ILE A 122 11.96 2.68 4.10
C ILE A 122 11.76 3.79 3.07
N LEU A 123 10.64 3.79 2.34
CA LEU A 123 10.30 4.74 1.28
C LEU A 123 8.93 5.37 1.55
N GLY A 124 8.73 6.59 1.04
CA GLY A 124 7.43 7.25 1.09
C GLY A 124 7.32 8.41 2.08
N HIS A 125 8.46 8.89 2.63
CA HIS A 125 8.48 10.02 3.56
C HIS A 125 7.99 11.33 2.94
N GLY A 126 7.39 12.16 3.77
CA GLY A 126 6.85 13.45 3.39
C GLY A 126 5.71 13.31 2.39
N VAL A 127 5.56 14.30 1.49
CA VAL A 127 4.47 14.29 0.52
C VAL A 127 4.47 13.09 -0.43
N SER A 128 5.54 12.31 -0.52
CA SER A 128 5.54 11.08 -1.31
C SER A 128 4.64 9.98 -0.75
N CYS A 129 4.13 10.14 0.49
CA CYS A 129 3.17 9.21 1.09
C CYS A 129 1.79 9.21 0.41
N ILE A 130 1.41 10.28 -0.34
CA ILE A 130 0.05 10.46 -0.83
C ILE A 130 -0.27 9.73 -2.14
N GLY A 131 0.68 9.05 -2.78
CA GLY A 131 0.55 8.57 -4.17
C GLY A 131 -0.75 7.82 -4.47
N GLU A 132 -1.04 6.74 -3.77
CA GLU A 132 -2.25 5.93 -3.94
C GLU A 132 -3.51 6.61 -3.38
N ALA A 133 -3.35 7.53 -2.42
CA ALA A 133 -4.46 8.27 -1.82
C ALA A 133 -5.07 9.30 -2.77
N ILE A 134 -4.30 9.83 -3.73
CA ILE A 134 -4.77 10.83 -4.69
C ILE A 134 -5.94 10.31 -5.53
N PRO A 135 -5.82 9.18 -6.25
CA PRO A 135 -6.94 8.65 -7.02
C PRO A 135 -8.10 8.17 -6.14
N MET A 136 -7.86 7.68 -4.92
CA MET A 136 -8.92 7.38 -3.95
C MET A 136 -9.74 8.63 -3.66
N ALA A 137 -9.10 9.77 -3.42
CA ALA A 137 -9.80 11.03 -3.23
C ALA A 137 -10.49 11.50 -4.52
N ALA A 138 -9.75 11.58 -5.63
CA ALA A 138 -10.22 12.18 -6.88
C ALA A 138 -11.36 11.40 -7.55
N GLN A 139 -11.26 10.06 -7.63
CA GLN A 139 -12.22 9.22 -8.34
C GLN A 139 -13.42 8.87 -7.47
N ASN A 140 -13.17 8.57 -6.19
CA ASN A 140 -14.23 8.09 -5.31
C ASN A 140 -14.90 9.21 -4.50
N GLY A 141 -14.29 10.40 -4.46
CA GLY A 141 -14.86 11.56 -3.78
C GLY A 141 -14.87 11.41 -2.25
N TYR A 142 -13.84 10.80 -1.68
CA TYR A 142 -13.61 10.74 -0.25
C TYR A 142 -12.55 11.74 0.20
N LYS A 143 -12.69 12.26 1.40
CA LYS A 143 -11.57 12.87 2.11
C LYS A 143 -10.61 11.75 2.55
N VAL A 144 -9.30 11.95 2.35
CA VAL A 144 -8.28 10.99 2.78
C VAL A 144 -7.31 11.68 3.72
N ILE A 145 -6.94 11.00 4.80
CA ILE A 145 -5.87 11.42 5.72
C ILE A 145 -4.75 10.41 5.60
N CYS A 146 -3.62 10.86 5.06
CA CYS A 146 -2.40 10.10 4.90
C CYS A 146 -1.49 10.32 6.11
N VAL A 147 -1.06 9.27 6.80
CA VAL A 147 -0.04 9.37 7.83
C VAL A 147 1.36 9.31 7.21
N ASP A 148 2.23 10.26 7.59
CA ASP A 148 3.66 10.27 7.28
C ASP A 148 4.41 9.72 8.51
N TYR A 149 4.38 8.41 8.66
CA TYR A 149 4.94 7.72 9.82
C TYR A 149 6.47 7.67 9.77
N ARG A 150 7.10 7.58 10.93
CA ARG A 150 8.56 7.40 11.06
C ARG A 150 8.99 6.07 10.46
N MET A 151 10.09 6.07 9.73
CA MET A 151 10.55 4.91 8.94
C MET A 151 11.94 4.43 9.34
N ALA A 152 12.18 3.15 9.05
CA ALA A 152 13.52 2.58 9.10
C ALA A 152 14.40 3.21 7.99
N PRO A 153 15.72 3.23 8.17
CA PRO A 153 16.47 2.64 9.28
C PRO A 153 16.54 3.47 10.57
N GLU A 154 16.22 4.78 10.53
CA GLU A 154 16.32 5.70 11.67
C GLU A 154 15.35 5.33 12.79
N TYR A 155 14.15 4.90 12.41
CA TYR A 155 13.08 4.54 13.32
C TYR A 155 12.53 3.15 12.98
N PRO A 156 13.21 2.08 13.43
CA PRO A 156 12.76 0.71 13.18
C PRO A 156 11.47 0.39 13.95
N PHE A 157 11.00 -0.83 13.83
CA PHE A 157 9.88 -1.34 14.62
C PHE A 157 10.06 -1.04 16.13
N PRO A 158 9.02 -0.52 16.82
CA PRO A 158 7.62 -0.36 16.39
C PRO A 158 7.24 1.06 15.91
N ALA A 159 8.17 1.97 15.64
CA ALA A 159 7.90 3.40 15.46
C ALA A 159 6.78 3.69 14.42
N ALA A 160 6.81 3.01 13.26
CA ALA A 160 5.83 3.22 12.19
C ALA A 160 4.40 2.90 12.62
N ILE A 161 4.22 1.76 13.30
CA ILE A 161 2.89 1.32 13.75
C ILE A 161 2.39 2.15 14.93
N ASP A 162 3.28 2.64 15.79
CA ASP A 162 2.93 3.53 16.90
C ASP A 162 2.42 4.88 16.38
N ASP A 163 3.10 5.45 15.39
CA ASP A 163 2.69 6.70 14.74
C ASP A 163 1.33 6.53 14.04
N ALA A 164 1.16 5.46 13.25
CA ALA A 164 -0.10 5.19 12.58
C ALA A 164 -1.27 5.04 13.57
N PHE A 165 -1.05 4.33 14.67
CA PHE A 165 -2.08 4.15 15.68
C PHE A 165 -2.39 5.45 16.45
N ALA A 166 -1.37 6.27 16.77
CA ALA A 166 -1.55 7.57 17.40
C ALA A 166 -2.42 8.51 16.52
N VAL A 167 -2.12 8.58 15.21
CA VAL A 167 -2.93 9.38 14.26
C VAL A 167 -4.33 8.79 14.10
N TYR A 168 -4.46 7.48 13.99
CA TYR A 168 -5.77 6.81 13.90
C TYR A 168 -6.69 7.17 15.07
N ARG A 169 -6.17 7.19 16.29
CA ARG A 169 -6.95 7.57 17.49
C ARG A 169 -7.52 8.99 17.37
N GLU A 170 -6.73 9.95 16.87
CA GLU A 170 -7.22 11.32 16.65
C GLU A 170 -8.22 11.39 15.48
N VAL A 171 -8.03 10.60 14.43
CA VAL A 171 -9.00 10.49 13.34
C VAL A 171 -10.35 9.97 13.87
N VAL A 172 -10.32 8.90 14.67
CA VAL A 172 -11.54 8.34 15.28
C VAL A 172 -12.22 9.36 16.21
N LYS A 173 -11.47 10.10 16.99
CA LYS A 173 -11.99 11.15 17.86
C LYS A 173 -12.73 12.25 17.07
N ASN A 174 -12.22 12.59 15.87
CA ASN A 174 -12.77 13.66 15.04
C ASN A 174 -13.95 13.20 14.17
N TYR A 175 -13.97 11.95 13.72
CA TYR A 175 -14.96 11.44 12.76
C TYR A 175 -15.90 10.36 13.35
N GLY A 176 -15.50 9.71 14.44
CA GLY A 176 -16.16 8.51 14.97
C GLY A 176 -15.75 7.26 14.17
N ALA A 177 -15.41 6.16 14.86
CA ALA A 177 -14.86 4.95 14.25
C ALA A 177 -15.69 4.38 13.10
N LYS A 178 -17.03 4.43 13.22
CA LYS A 178 -17.96 3.98 12.17
C LYS A 178 -17.90 4.77 10.86
N ASN A 179 -17.28 5.93 10.87
CA ASN A 179 -17.09 6.79 9.70
C ASN A 179 -15.68 6.74 9.13
N VAL A 180 -14.80 5.91 9.72
CA VAL A 180 -13.40 5.74 9.30
C VAL A 180 -13.23 4.39 8.65
N ALA A 181 -12.70 4.34 7.44
CA ALA A 181 -12.13 3.12 6.85
C ALA A 181 -10.61 3.27 6.78
N VAL A 182 -9.89 2.18 7.02
CA VAL A 182 -8.42 2.18 6.92
C VAL A 182 -8.02 1.50 5.61
N PHE A 183 -7.14 2.14 4.88
CA PHE A 183 -6.66 1.67 3.58
C PHE A 183 -5.14 1.77 3.50
N GLY A 184 -4.50 0.78 2.90
CA GLY A 184 -3.09 0.82 2.55
C GLY A 184 -2.70 -0.35 1.68
N SER A 185 -1.57 -0.22 0.97
CA SER A 185 -1.03 -1.27 0.12
C SER A 185 0.41 -1.62 0.50
N SER A 186 0.87 -2.83 0.19
CA SER A 186 2.21 -3.31 0.50
C SER A 186 2.46 -3.34 2.02
N THR A 187 3.49 -2.67 2.53
CA THR A 187 3.69 -2.45 3.97
C THR A 187 2.52 -1.67 4.59
N GLY A 188 1.94 -0.71 3.87
CA GLY A 188 0.71 -0.02 4.33
C GLY A 188 -0.48 -0.97 4.47
N GLY A 189 -0.59 -1.97 3.58
CA GLY A 189 -1.57 -3.04 3.70
C GLY A 189 -1.35 -3.93 4.92
N ALA A 190 -0.09 -4.28 5.22
CA ALA A 190 0.26 -4.97 6.46
C ALA A 190 -0.07 -4.11 7.70
N MET A 191 0.31 -2.84 7.68
CA MET A 191 0.03 -1.89 8.77
C MET A 191 -1.47 -1.66 8.98
N THR A 192 -2.29 -1.70 7.92
CA THR A 192 -3.75 -1.67 8.02
C THR A 192 -4.28 -2.82 8.88
N LEU A 193 -3.74 -4.02 8.70
CA LEU A 193 -4.10 -5.20 9.50
C LEU A 193 -3.53 -5.09 10.94
N VAL A 194 -2.28 -4.63 11.08
CA VAL A 194 -1.62 -4.42 12.38
C VAL A 194 -2.36 -3.36 13.20
N LEU A 195 -2.86 -2.31 12.58
CA LEU A 195 -3.63 -1.27 13.27
C LEU A 195 -4.89 -1.86 13.94
N ALA A 196 -5.58 -2.80 13.28
CA ALA A 196 -6.71 -3.49 13.91
C ALA A 196 -6.27 -4.36 15.10
N LEU A 197 -5.09 -5.00 15.02
CA LEU A 197 -4.51 -5.73 16.15
C LEU A 197 -4.18 -4.79 17.33
N GLN A 198 -3.61 -3.61 17.05
CA GLN A 198 -3.32 -2.61 18.08
C GLN A 198 -4.61 -2.07 18.71
N ALA A 199 -5.64 -1.76 17.91
CA ALA A 199 -6.92 -1.32 18.39
C ALA A 199 -7.56 -2.38 19.31
N HIS A 200 -7.54 -3.66 18.90
CA HIS A 200 -8.01 -4.76 19.74
C HIS A 200 -7.23 -4.87 21.04
N ALA A 201 -5.91 -4.87 20.99
CA ALA A 201 -5.05 -4.99 22.16
C ALA A 201 -5.22 -3.82 23.14
N ALA A 202 -5.49 -2.62 22.63
CA ALA A 202 -5.74 -1.42 23.41
C ALA A 202 -7.21 -1.28 23.90
N GLY A 203 -8.11 -2.18 23.52
CA GLY A 203 -9.55 -2.02 23.77
C GLY A 203 -10.13 -0.76 23.12
N PHE A 204 -9.56 -0.36 21.98
CA PHE A 204 -9.97 0.84 21.25
C PHE A 204 -10.96 0.50 20.11
N GLU A 205 -11.72 1.49 19.67
CA GLU A 205 -12.74 1.33 18.64
C GLU A 205 -12.13 0.89 17.30
N MET A 206 -12.75 -0.11 16.67
CA MET A 206 -12.40 -0.59 15.33
C MET A 206 -12.94 0.35 14.25
N PRO A 207 -12.23 0.50 13.11
CA PRO A 207 -12.78 1.22 11.95
C PRO A 207 -13.97 0.49 11.34
N ALA A 208 -14.73 1.18 10.50
CA ALA A 208 -15.86 0.58 9.78
C ALA A 208 -15.42 -0.55 8.83
N ALA A 209 -14.23 -0.42 8.23
CA ALA A 209 -13.67 -1.41 7.30
C ALA A 209 -12.15 -1.29 7.19
N LEU A 210 -11.53 -2.38 6.73
CA LEU A 210 -10.12 -2.44 6.32
C LEU A 210 -10.01 -2.75 4.84
N ILE A 211 -9.09 -2.08 4.13
CA ILE A 211 -8.71 -2.41 2.76
C ILE A 211 -7.19 -2.59 2.75
N ALA A 212 -6.73 -3.82 2.51
CA ALA A 212 -5.32 -4.16 2.51
C ALA A 212 -4.90 -4.69 1.13
N GLY A 213 -4.22 -3.83 0.36
CA GLY A 213 -3.72 -4.15 -0.96
C GLY A 213 -2.36 -4.82 -0.92
N SER A 214 -2.18 -5.96 -1.59
CA SER A 214 -0.91 -6.68 -1.68
C SER A 214 -0.14 -6.69 -0.34
N PRO A 215 -0.80 -7.02 0.80
CA PRO A 215 -0.23 -6.80 2.12
C PRO A 215 1.02 -7.65 2.34
N TRP A 216 2.12 -7.02 2.76
CA TRP A 216 3.29 -7.75 3.24
C TRP A 216 3.02 -8.33 4.64
N SER A 217 2.04 -9.22 4.72
CA SER A 217 1.52 -9.75 5.99
C SER A 217 2.39 -10.84 6.62
N ASP A 218 3.43 -11.27 5.93
CA ASP A 218 4.51 -12.14 6.43
C ASP A 218 5.84 -11.57 5.95
N MET A 219 6.64 -11.08 6.88
CA MET A 219 7.92 -10.45 6.53
C MET A 219 9.03 -11.46 6.23
N ASP A 220 8.83 -12.72 6.60
CA ASP A 220 9.69 -13.82 6.19
C ASP A 220 9.33 -14.28 4.76
N LYS A 221 10.27 -14.85 4.03
CA LYS A 221 10.08 -15.34 2.65
C LYS A 221 9.30 -16.66 2.66
N ILE A 222 8.02 -16.64 3.10
CA ILE A 222 7.18 -17.82 3.24
C ILE A 222 5.97 -17.77 2.30
N GLY A 223 5.88 -18.74 1.40
CA GLY A 223 4.79 -18.92 0.47
C GLY A 223 5.24 -19.19 -0.97
N ASP A 224 4.39 -19.86 -1.72
CA ASP A 224 4.71 -20.29 -3.09
C ASP A 224 4.95 -19.12 -4.03
N SER A 225 4.24 -18.01 -3.85
CA SER A 225 4.38 -16.85 -4.73
C SER A 225 5.80 -16.25 -4.73
N TYR A 226 6.55 -16.40 -3.65
CA TYR A 226 7.97 -16.01 -3.62
C TYR A 226 8.87 -16.88 -4.50
N GLN A 227 8.38 -18.05 -4.96
CA GLN A 227 9.10 -18.94 -5.86
C GLN A 227 8.55 -18.84 -7.29
N VAL A 228 7.21 -18.88 -7.43
CA VAL A 228 6.57 -18.90 -8.75
C VAL A 228 6.55 -17.53 -9.42
N ASN A 229 6.52 -16.45 -8.65
CA ASN A 229 6.51 -15.07 -9.14
C ASN A 229 7.89 -14.38 -9.07
N GLU A 230 8.93 -15.09 -8.64
CA GLU A 230 10.32 -14.61 -8.69
C GLU A 230 10.71 -14.29 -10.14
N GLY A 231 11.11 -13.04 -10.41
CA GLY A 231 11.41 -12.54 -11.75
C GLY A 231 10.20 -12.41 -12.69
N VAL A 232 8.98 -12.68 -12.19
CA VAL A 232 7.71 -12.48 -12.90
C VAL A 232 7.02 -11.20 -12.45
N ASP A 233 7.09 -10.91 -11.15
CA ASP A 233 6.65 -9.63 -10.58
C ASP A 233 7.52 -8.51 -11.11
N ASN A 234 7.02 -7.77 -12.08
CA ASN A 234 7.78 -6.68 -12.72
C ASN A 234 7.73 -5.35 -11.95
N ILE A 235 7.26 -5.36 -10.72
CA ILE A 235 7.35 -4.21 -9.78
C ILE A 235 8.44 -4.46 -8.75
N LEU A 236 8.39 -5.58 -8.05
CA LEU A 236 9.35 -5.92 -6.98
C LEU A 236 10.54 -6.73 -7.50
N GLY A 237 10.35 -7.51 -8.56
CA GLY A 237 11.35 -8.39 -9.17
C GLY A 237 11.71 -9.58 -8.30
N THR A 238 12.33 -9.34 -7.16
CA THR A 238 12.82 -10.37 -6.25
C THR A 238 12.78 -9.94 -4.78
N TYR A 239 12.57 -10.90 -3.90
CA TYR A 239 12.69 -10.67 -2.45
C TYR A 239 14.14 -10.41 -2.02
N ASP A 240 15.12 -11.07 -2.64
CA ASP A 240 16.53 -11.13 -2.19
C ASP A 240 17.36 -9.87 -2.54
N ARG A 241 16.70 -8.72 -2.75
CA ARG A 241 17.31 -7.40 -2.96
C ARG A 241 16.84 -6.43 -1.89
N LEU A 242 16.36 -5.27 -2.29
CA LEU A 242 15.95 -4.19 -1.38
C LEU A 242 14.88 -4.62 -0.38
N ILE A 243 13.95 -5.52 -0.76
CA ILE A 243 12.89 -6.02 0.14
C ILE A 243 13.49 -6.71 1.37
N LYS A 244 14.46 -7.61 1.17
CA LYS A 244 15.15 -8.31 2.27
C LYS A 244 15.91 -7.34 3.18
N THR A 245 16.53 -6.33 2.59
CA THR A 245 17.21 -5.27 3.35
C THR A 245 16.19 -4.47 4.17
N ALA A 246 15.05 -4.11 3.58
CA ALA A 246 13.96 -3.41 4.25
C ALA A 246 13.42 -4.21 5.45
N ALA A 247 13.16 -5.51 5.26
CA ALA A 247 12.73 -6.41 6.34
C ALA A 247 13.71 -6.39 7.52
N ARG A 248 15.01 -6.55 7.23
CA ARG A 248 16.06 -6.57 8.25
C ARG A 248 16.17 -5.24 9.00
N LEU A 249 16.15 -4.12 8.28
CA LEU A 249 16.27 -2.78 8.88
C LEU A 249 15.03 -2.42 9.71
N TYR A 250 13.84 -2.74 9.20
CA TYR A 250 12.61 -2.47 9.94
C TYR A 250 12.48 -3.35 11.18
N ALA A 251 12.69 -4.66 11.05
CA ALA A 251 12.54 -5.58 12.18
C ALA A 251 13.62 -5.39 13.25
N ASN A 252 14.81 -4.90 12.88
CA ASN A 252 15.91 -4.55 13.80
C ASN A 252 16.17 -5.61 14.88
N GLY A 253 16.20 -6.89 14.48
CA GLY A 253 16.44 -8.03 15.38
C GLY A 253 15.20 -8.57 16.09
N HIS A 254 14.02 -7.97 15.94
CA HIS A 254 12.78 -8.53 16.43
C HIS A 254 12.38 -9.79 15.64
N ASN A 255 11.59 -10.65 16.28
CA ASN A 255 11.08 -11.85 15.65
C ASN A 255 10.14 -11.51 14.48
N LEU A 256 10.47 -11.94 13.26
CA LEU A 256 9.64 -11.70 12.09
C LEU A 256 8.22 -12.28 12.20
N LYS A 257 8.01 -13.26 13.09
CA LYS A 257 6.68 -13.83 13.37
C LYS A 257 5.91 -13.10 14.48
N ASP A 258 6.43 -11.97 14.97
CA ASP A 258 5.64 -11.10 15.84
C ASP A 258 4.39 -10.61 15.08
N PRO A 259 3.16 -10.77 15.60
CA PRO A 259 1.93 -10.34 14.91
C PRO A 259 1.88 -8.85 14.56
N PHE A 260 2.62 -8.02 15.27
CA PHE A 260 2.73 -6.58 14.96
C PHE A 260 3.77 -6.27 13.87
N ILE A 261 4.55 -7.27 13.44
CA ILE A 261 5.42 -7.22 12.26
C ILE A 261 4.76 -7.98 11.10
N SER A 262 4.28 -9.19 11.37
CA SER A 262 3.67 -10.09 10.39
C SER A 262 2.27 -10.52 10.85
N PRO A 263 1.22 -9.75 10.50
CA PRO A 263 -0.13 -9.95 11.02
C PRO A 263 -0.76 -11.30 10.68
N VAL A 264 -0.21 -12.03 9.74
CA VAL A 264 -0.64 -13.41 9.44
C VAL A 264 -0.47 -14.37 10.63
N TYR A 265 0.39 -14.03 11.60
CA TYR A 265 0.62 -14.81 12.83
C TYR A 265 -0.24 -14.38 14.02
N ALA A 266 -1.17 -13.44 13.84
CA ALA A 266 -2.05 -12.99 14.89
C ALA A 266 -2.87 -14.15 15.49
N SER A 267 -3.23 -14.05 16.76
CA SER A 267 -4.09 -15.05 17.41
C SER A 267 -5.49 -15.05 16.82
N ASP A 268 -6.17 -16.19 16.85
CA ASP A 268 -7.55 -16.29 16.37
C ASP A 268 -8.51 -15.39 17.16
N SER A 269 -8.24 -15.17 18.47
CA SER A 269 -9.04 -14.26 19.28
C SER A 269 -8.94 -12.81 18.80
N ALA A 270 -7.74 -12.36 18.40
CA ALA A 270 -7.54 -11.02 17.85
C ALA A 270 -8.17 -10.88 16.46
N LEU A 271 -8.02 -11.90 15.60
CA LEU A 271 -8.61 -11.86 14.26
C LEU A 271 -10.14 -11.81 14.27
N LYS A 272 -10.80 -12.48 15.22
CA LYS A 272 -12.28 -12.44 15.37
C LYS A 272 -12.82 -11.03 15.62
N ALA A 273 -12.01 -10.11 16.09
CA ALA A 273 -12.40 -8.72 16.33
C ALA A 273 -12.31 -7.83 15.08
N PHE A 274 -11.77 -8.34 13.96
CA PHE A 274 -11.59 -7.55 12.76
C PHE A 274 -12.93 -7.12 12.15
N PRO A 275 -13.01 -5.87 11.66
CA PRO A 275 -14.17 -5.39 10.91
C PRO A 275 -14.19 -6.03 9.51
N PRO A 276 -15.22 -5.79 8.69
CA PRO A 276 -15.22 -6.17 7.29
C PRO A 276 -13.92 -5.78 6.60
N THR A 277 -13.27 -6.74 5.93
CA THR A 277 -11.92 -6.60 5.39
C THR A 277 -11.88 -7.01 3.92
N LEU A 278 -11.43 -6.09 3.05
CA LEU A 278 -11.13 -6.36 1.65
C LEU A 278 -9.63 -6.55 1.48
N LEU A 279 -9.24 -7.66 0.87
CA LEU A 279 -7.87 -7.97 0.50
C LEU A 279 -7.71 -7.92 -1.02
N LEU A 280 -6.58 -7.42 -1.50
CA LEU A 280 -6.28 -7.27 -2.92
C LEU A 280 -4.91 -7.86 -3.22
N SER A 281 -4.71 -8.42 -4.40
CA SER A 281 -3.40 -8.85 -4.92
C SER A 281 -3.46 -8.99 -6.44
N GLY A 282 -2.37 -9.37 -7.06
CA GLY A 282 -2.29 -9.77 -8.47
C GLY A 282 -1.79 -11.19 -8.62
N THR A 283 -2.10 -11.85 -9.74
CA THR A 283 -1.63 -13.22 -9.97
C THR A 283 -0.11 -13.31 -10.12
N ARG A 284 0.56 -12.21 -10.47
CA ARG A 284 2.03 -12.11 -10.58
C ARG A 284 2.70 -11.45 -9.36
N ASP A 285 1.93 -11.08 -8.34
CA ASP A 285 2.43 -10.43 -7.13
C ASP A 285 3.27 -11.39 -6.27
N LEU A 286 4.49 -11.00 -5.90
CA LEU A 286 5.33 -11.74 -4.95
C LEU A 286 4.63 -11.97 -3.60
N PHE A 287 3.71 -11.09 -3.20
CA PHE A 287 2.99 -11.18 -1.93
C PHE A 287 1.61 -11.84 -2.04
N LEU A 288 1.29 -12.51 -3.16
CA LEU A 288 0.02 -13.22 -3.33
C LEU A 288 -0.20 -14.27 -2.23
N SER A 289 0.83 -15.04 -1.86
CA SER A 289 0.73 -16.01 -0.76
C SER A 289 0.46 -15.36 0.59
N ASN A 290 1.01 -14.17 0.84
CA ASN A 290 0.72 -13.38 2.04
C ASN A 290 -0.76 -13.02 2.10
N THR A 291 -1.30 -12.52 0.99
CA THR A 291 -2.70 -12.13 0.86
C THR A 291 -3.63 -13.33 1.01
N ALA A 292 -3.36 -14.43 0.32
CA ALA A 292 -4.18 -15.65 0.37
C ALA A 292 -4.20 -16.27 1.77
N ARG A 293 -3.04 -16.37 2.42
CA ARG A 293 -2.93 -16.88 3.80
C ARG A 293 -3.71 -16.01 4.78
N MET A 294 -3.60 -14.68 4.67
CA MET A 294 -4.31 -13.76 5.54
C MET A 294 -5.83 -13.86 5.33
N HIS A 295 -6.30 -13.89 4.07
CA HIS A 295 -7.71 -14.07 3.75
C HIS A 295 -8.28 -15.36 4.35
N THR A 296 -7.57 -16.48 4.17
CA THR A 296 -7.97 -17.78 4.75
C THR A 296 -8.09 -17.69 6.27
N ARG A 297 -7.14 -17.02 6.94
CA ARG A 297 -7.19 -16.83 8.39
C ARG A 297 -8.40 -16.00 8.84
N LEU A 298 -8.73 -14.94 8.11
CA LEU A 298 -9.92 -14.13 8.40
C LEU A 298 -11.21 -14.95 8.25
N LEU A 299 -11.34 -15.72 7.18
CA LEU A 299 -12.51 -16.59 6.95
C LEU A 299 -12.67 -17.65 8.04
N LEU A 300 -11.58 -18.33 8.46
CA LEU A 300 -11.60 -19.30 9.54
C LEU A 300 -12.06 -18.67 10.86
N ASN A 301 -11.79 -17.40 11.06
CA ASN A 301 -12.21 -16.63 12.23
C ASN A 301 -13.58 -15.94 12.06
N LYS A 302 -14.34 -16.26 10.99
CA LYS A 302 -15.69 -15.73 10.72
C LYS A 302 -15.74 -14.22 10.46
N VAL A 303 -14.64 -13.62 10.07
CA VAL A 303 -14.60 -12.24 9.62
C VAL A 303 -15.25 -12.15 8.23
N GLN A 304 -16.03 -11.10 7.98
CA GLN A 304 -16.49 -10.78 6.64
C GLN A 304 -15.26 -10.34 5.82
N SER A 305 -14.67 -11.27 5.07
CA SER A 305 -13.47 -11.01 4.26
C SER A 305 -13.77 -11.25 2.79
N GLU A 306 -13.44 -10.26 1.96
CA GLU A 306 -13.50 -10.33 0.50
C GLU A 306 -12.07 -10.33 -0.06
N LEU A 307 -11.86 -10.99 -1.20
CA LEU A 307 -10.57 -11.06 -1.89
C LEU A 307 -10.75 -10.76 -3.37
N ILE A 308 -9.96 -9.84 -3.90
CA ILE A 308 -9.84 -9.59 -5.34
C ILE A 308 -8.41 -9.90 -5.75
N VAL A 309 -8.25 -10.79 -6.73
CA VAL A 309 -6.95 -11.10 -7.35
C VAL A 309 -7.02 -10.69 -8.82
N TYR A 310 -6.24 -9.68 -9.19
CA TYR A 310 -6.20 -9.15 -10.55
C TYR A 310 -5.34 -10.02 -11.45
N GLU A 311 -5.89 -10.41 -12.58
CA GLU A 311 -5.20 -11.25 -13.57
C GLU A 311 -3.98 -10.53 -14.15
N ALA A 312 -2.84 -11.24 -14.20
CA ALA A 312 -1.54 -10.80 -14.73
C ALA A 312 -0.89 -9.62 -14.01
N LEU A 313 -1.51 -9.00 -13.02
CA LEU A 313 -0.92 -7.86 -12.34
C LEU A 313 0.11 -8.29 -11.30
N SER A 314 1.21 -7.55 -11.26
CA SER A 314 2.28 -7.63 -10.27
C SER A 314 1.90 -6.89 -8.99
N HIS A 315 2.85 -6.79 -8.05
CA HIS A 315 2.68 -6.10 -6.78
C HIS A 315 2.10 -4.69 -6.96
N VAL A 316 0.95 -4.42 -6.36
CA VAL A 316 0.22 -3.14 -6.36
C VAL A 316 -0.03 -2.51 -7.75
N GLN A 317 0.19 -3.25 -8.82
CA GLN A 317 0.12 -2.73 -10.20
C GLN A 317 -1.28 -2.24 -10.58
N TYR A 318 -2.32 -2.70 -9.89
CA TYR A 318 -3.71 -2.30 -10.10
C TYR A 318 -3.99 -0.80 -9.89
N TYR A 319 -3.09 -0.04 -9.23
CA TYR A 319 -3.27 1.41 -9.09
C TYR A 319 -2.20 2.25 -9.83
N LEU A 320 -1.12 1.65 -10.31
CA LEU A 320 0.05 2.40 -10.84
C LEU A 320 -0.18 3.07 -12.20
N ASN A 321 -1.14 2.59 -12.98
CA ASN A 321 -1.44 3.18 -14.28
C ASN A 321 -2.83 3.82 -14.32
N PRO A 322 -2.97 5.13 -14.00
CA PRO A 322 -4.27 5.80 -13.91
C PRO A 322 -5.02 5.90 -15.25
N LYS A 323 -4.35 5.64 -16.38
CA LYS A 323 -4.99 5.62 -17.71
C LYS A 323 -5.64 4.28 -18.02
N ALA A 324 -5.21 3.20 -17.36
CA ALA A 324 -5.74 1.88 -17.62
C ALA A 324 -7.17 1.72 -17.11
N PRO A 325 -8.07 1.14 -17.90
CA PRO A 325 -9.44 0.81 -17.46
C PRO A 325 -9.47 -0.05 -16.20
N GLU A 326 -8.50 -0.97 -16.04
CA GLU A 326 -8.35 -1.84 -14.87
C GLU A 326 -8.11 -1.03 -13.59
N THR A 327 -7.31 0.03 -13.65
CA THR A 327 -7.10 0.93 -12.50
C THR A 327 -8.37 1.70 -12.15
N GLN A 328 -9.12 2.15 -13.14
CA GLN A 328 -10.41 2.80 -12.89
C GLN A 328 -11.43 1.81 -12.30
N GLN A 329 -11.43 0.56 -12.77
CA GLN A 329 -12.25 -0.50 -12.22
C GLN A 329 -11.86 -0.82 -10.78
N HIS A 330 -10.56 -0.86 -10.47
CA HIS A 330 -10.06 -1.04 -9.11
C HIS A 330 -10.69 -0.03 -8.14
N TYR A 331 -10.60 1.28 -8.42
CA TYR A 331 -11.18 2.29 -7.52
C TYR A 331 -12.71 2.21 -7.44
N ARG A 332 -13.42 1.81 -8.50
CA ARG A 332 -14.87 1.54 -8.42
C ARG A 332 -15.18 0.40 -7.44
N LEU A 333 -14.43 -0.71 -7.52
CA LEU A 333 -14.63 -1.85 -6.62
C LEU A 333 -14.37 -1.47 -5.15
N LEU A 334 -13.35 -0.62 -4.88
CA LEU A 334 -13.11 -0.09 -3.54
C LEU A 334 -14.30 0.75 -3.05
N ALA A 335 -14.83 1.64 -3.90
CA ALA A 335 -15.99 2.46 -3.56
C ALA A 335 -17.22 1.59 -3.27
N GLU A 336 -17.52 0.62 -4.13
CA GLU A 336 -18.63 -0.31 -3.96
C GLU A 336 -18.53 -1.12 -2.65
N PHE A 337 -17.31 -1.55 -2.28
CA PHE A 337 -17.09 -2.21 -0.99
C PHE A 337 -17.43 -1.26 0.17
N LEU A 338 -16.93 -0.03 0.15
CA LEU A 338 -17.15 0.96 1.21
C LEU A 338 -18.61 1.40 1.28
N ASP A 339 -19.27 1.61 0.13
CA ASP A 339 -20.68 1.99 0.08
C ASP A 339 -21.54 0.90 0.74
N ARG A 340 -21.31 -0.38 0.45
CA ARG A 340 -22.02 -1.49 1.14
C ARG A 340 -21.80 -1.53 2.66
N ILE A 341 -20.69 -1.00 3.16
CA ILE A 341 -20.41 -0.93 4.60
C ILE A 341 -21.12 0.26 5.23
N TRP A 342 -21.12 1.41 4.55
CA TRP A 342 -21.66 2.65 5.10
C TRP A 342 -23.17 2.87 4.84
N GLU A 343 -23.78 2.09 3.95
CA GLU A 343 -25.23 2.08 3.72
C GLU A 343 -26.01 1.22 4.73
N LYS A 344 -25.30 0.40 5.53
CA LYS A 344 -25.90 -0.38 6.63
C LYS A 344 -26.08 0.46 7.89
#